data_31fa56c7c61d396f69a70247aff886e8
#
_entry.id   31fa56c7c61d396f69a70247aff886e8
#
_cell.length_a   1.000
_cell.length_b   1.000
_cell.length_c   1.000
_cell.angle_alpha   90.00
_cell.angle_beta   90.00
_cell.angle_gamma   90.00
#
_symmetry.space_group_name_H-M   'P 1'
#
loop_
_entity.id
_entity.type
_entity.pdbx_description
1 polymer ?
#
loop_
_entity_poly.entity_id
_entity_poly.type
_entity_poly.pdbx_seq_one_letter_code
_entity_poly.pdbx_strand_id
1 'polypeptide(L)'
;MANAFYTQAARKISFLRFLAGVRQHGWICYLYGAKLKAMFLHNRVNAEELRERIKNDPTPRTTLSFYRYVILENPQQTRDELYKAWFPLGVLGRIYVAREGVNAQLSLPTENLNDFRTWIDSFAPFSGVPFKVAVEDDGKSFFKLAIKVRVKIVADGLDDNAFDVSNVGNHLSAEEFNDAMSDPETVVVDMRNHYEAEVGRFENAIVPDVDTFREELPWVVEHLADKKDKKVLMYCTGGIRCEKASAYLRHHGFKDVNQLHGGIIAYAQEIKAKGIESKFKGKNFVFDDRLGERITDDIISNCHQCGNACDEHTNCANVDCNLLFIQCESCKNNFANCCSEECHEVVNMPEDQQKEMRKGKSHPYTNMIYRKGRLRPHGSQLQSMTLNTQKQ
;
A
#
# COMPACT_ATOMS: atom_id res chain seq x y z
N MET A 1 -24.73 -20.32 -40.70
CA MET A 1 -25.20 -20.36 -39.28
C MET A 1 -24.56 -21.54 -38.49
N ALA A 2 -23.29 -21.88 -38.71
CA ALA A 2 -22.65 -22.99 -38.03
C ALA A 2 -21.46 -22.61 -37.13
N ASN A 3 -21.06 -21.34 -37.09
CA ASN A 3 -19.85 -20.91 -36.36
C ASN A 3 -20.10 -20.33 -34.94
N ALA A 4 -21.36 -20.16 -34.52
CA ALA A 4 -21.68 -19.61 -33.22
C ALA A 4 -21.76 -20.65 -32.07
N PHE A 5 -21.94 -21.90 -32.40
CA PHE A 5 -22.07 -23.00 -31.42
C PHE A 5 -20.74 -23.60 -30.95
N TYR A 6 -19.68 -23.48 -31.75
CA TYR A 6 -18.37 -24.05 -31.40
C TYR A 6 -17.61 -23.24 -30.34
N THR A 7 -17.83 -21.94 -30.25
CA THR A 7 -17.15 -21.07 -29.29
C THR A 7 -17.66 -21.22 -27.85
N GLN A 8 -18.93 -21.60 -27.68
CA GLN A 8 -19.53 -21.75 -26.35
C GLN A 8 -19.19 -23.11 -25.72
N ALA A 9 -19.07 -24.15 -26.53
CA ALA A 9 -18.65 -25.51 -26.12
C ALA A 9 -17.16 -25.55 -25.73
N ALA A 10 -16.27 -24.87 -26.47
CA ALA A 10 -14.84 -24.79 -26.17
C ALA A 10 -14.57 -24.05 -24.86
N ARG A 11 -15.33 -22.99 -24.56
CA ARG A 11 -15.23 -22.26 -23.28
C ARG A 11 -15.71 -23.10 -22.08
N LYS A 12 -16.73 -23.94 -22.25
CA LYS A 12 -17.19 -24.87 -21.20
C LYS A 12 -16.18 -26.01 -20.92
N ILE A 13 -15.51 -26.50 -21.93
CA ILE A 13 -14.51 -27.57 -21.78
C ILE A 13 -13.21 -27.05 -21.14
N SER A 14 -12.79 -25.84 -21.44
CA SER A 14 -11.66 -25.18 -20.78
C SER A 14 -11.94 -24.93 -19.29
N PHE A 15 -13.15 -24.48 -18.96
CA PHE A 15 -13.56 -24.25 -17.57
C PHE A 15 -13.65 -25.54 -16.74
N LEU A 16 -14.11 -26.65 -17.35
CA LEU A 16 -14.17 -27.96 -16.70
C LEU A 16 -12.79 -28.63 -16.55
N ARG A 17 -11.85 -28.35 -17.44
CA ARG A 17 -10.44 -28.79 -17.29
C ARG A 17 -9.70 -27.99 -16.23
N PHE A 18 -10.00 -26.72 -16.09
CA PHE A 18 -9.49 -25.87 -15.00
C PHE A 18 -9.93 -26.40 -13.61
N LEU A 19 -11.19 -26.86 -13.47
CA LEU A 19 -11.68 -27.46 -12.23
C LEU A 19 -11.13 -28.87 -11.95
N ALA A 20 -10.64 -29.58 -12.95
CA ALA A 20 -10.08 -30.93 -12.79
C ALA A 20 -8.60 -30.95 -12.37
N GLY A 21 -7.85 -29.85 -12.59
CA GLY A 21 -6.43 -29.73 -12.22
C GLY A 21 -6.18 -29.39 -10.73
N VAL A 22 -7.21 -28.93 -10.01
CA VAL A 22 -7.10 -28.49 -8.59
C VAL A 22 -7.27 -29.66 -7.59
N ARG A 23 -7.00 -30.90 -7.99
CA ARG A 23 -7.39 -32.13 -7.27
C ARG A 23 -6.40 -32.65 -6.21
N GLN A 24 -5.49 -31.89 -5.62
CA GLN A 24 -4.54 -32.53 -4.70
C GLN A 24 -4.35 -31.95 -3.30
N HIS A 25 -5.03 -30.89 -2.87
CA HIS A 25 -4.92 -30.50 -1.47
C HIS A 25 -6.31 -30.20 -0.84
N GLY A 26 -6.59 -30.84 0.23
CA GLY A 26 -7.71 -30.94 1.17
C GLY A 26 -8.84 -29.91 1.25
N TRP A 27 -8.97 -28.97 0.33
CA TRP A 27 -9.97 -27.89 0.34
C TRP A 27 -11.23 -28.16 -0.48
N ILE A 28 -11.26 -29.26 -1.26
CA ILE A 28 -12.37 -29.56 -2.20
C ILE A 28 -13.51 -30.38 -1.57
N CYS A 29 -13.33 -30.97 -0.40
CA CYS A 29 -14.41 -31.72 0.27
C CYS A 29 -15.64 -30.91 0.69
N TYR A 30 -15.62 -29.59 0.58
CA TYR A 30 -16.76 -28.74 0.95
C TYR A 30 -17.71 -28.39 -0.20
N LEU A 31 -17.38 -28.71 -1.46
CA LEU A 31 -18.16 -28.29 -2.61
C LEU A 31 -19.10 -29.33 -3.22
N TYR A 32 -19.04 -30.60 -2.82
CA TYR A 32 -19.84 -31.66 -3.46
C TYR A 32 -21.08 -32.13 -2.69
N GLY A 33 -21.46 -31.50 -1.59
CA GLY A 33 -22.60 -31.91 -0.76
C GLY A 33 -23.65 -30.85 -0.43
N ALA A 34 -23.55 -29.63 -0.94
CA ALA A 34 -24.51 -28.57 -0.60
C ALA A 34 -25.10 -27.92 -1.85
N LYS A 35 -26.44 -27.84 -1.95
CA LYS A 35 -27.20 -26.91 -2.79
C LYS A 35 -26.40 -25.63 -2.97
N LEU A 36 -26.31 -25.10 -4.22
CA LEU A 36 -25.74 -23.79 -4.55
C LEU A 36 -26.13 -22.74 -3.49
N LYS A 37 -25.39 -22.67 -2.38
CA LYS A 37 -25.47 -21.52 -1.48
C LYS A 37 -24.87 -20.35 -2.24
N ALA A 38 -25.61 -19.24 -2.30
CA ALA A 38 -25.13 -18.01 -2.89
C ALA A 38 -23.69 -17.77 -2.42
N MET A 39 -22.74 -17.73 -3.36
CA MET A 39 -21.33 -17.49 -3.05
C MET A 39 -21.21 -16.08 -2.48
N PHE A 40 -20.92 -15.97 -1.20
CA PHE A 40 -20.75 -14.67 -0.58
C PHE A 40 -19.43 -14.06 -1.08
N LEU A 41 -19.52 -12.97 -1.81
CA LEU A 41 -18.38 -12.24 -2.37
C LEU A 41 -17.72 -11.32 -1.33
N HIS A 42 -17.59 -11.79 -0.10
CA HIS A 42 -16.88 -11.12 1.00
C HIS A 42 -16.56 -12.11 2.12
N ASN A 43 -15.52 -11.81 2.86
CA ASN A 43 -15.14 -12.61 4.02
C ASN A 43 -16.11 -12.39 5.19
N ARG A 44 -16.48 -13.48 5.89
CA ARG A 44 -17.35 -13.50 7.08
C ARG A 44 -16.65 -14.02 8.34
N VAL A 45 -15.41 -14.46 8.21
CA VAL A 45 -14.64 -15.02 9.33
C VAL A 45 -14.04 -13.85 10.13
N ASN A 46 -13.94 -14.04 11.46
CA ASN A 46 -13.31 -13.06 12.35
C ASN A 46 -11.85 -12.78 11.92
N ALA A 47 -11.42 -11.53 12.07
CA ALA A 47 -10.08 -11.10 11.69
C ALA A 47 -8.97 -11.77 12.51
N GLU A 48 -9.21 -12.04 13.80
CA GLU A 48 -8.27 -12.74 14.68
C GLU A 48 -8.06 -14.17 14.22
N GLU A 49 -9.12 -14.89 13.95
CA GLU A 49 -9.07 -16.26 13.43
C GLU A 49 -8.31 -16.34 12.10
N LEU A 50 -8.52 -15.36 11.21
CA LEU A 50 -7.81 -15.31 9.93
C LEU A 50 -6.32 -14.99 10.08
N ARG A 51 -5.95 -14.11 11.02
CA ARG A 51 -4.54 -13.86 11.34
C ARG A 51 -3.86 -15.09 11.92
N GLU A 52 -4.54 -15.79 12.84
CA GLU A 52 -4.01 -17.03 13.41
C GLU A 52 -3.81 -18.11 12.33
N ARG A 53 -4.77 -18.24 11.40
CA ARG A 53 -4.64 -19.16 10.26
C ARG A 53 -3.43 -18.85 9.41
N ILE A 54 -3.23 -17.59 8.99
CA ILE A 54 -2.10 -17.24 8.12
C ILE A 54 -0.77 -17.32 8.85
N LYS A 55 -0.74 -17.04 10.17
CA LYS A 55 0.46 -17.20 11.00
C LYS A 55 0.97 -18.64 11.01
N ASN A 56 0.04 -19.59 11.05
CA ASN A 56 0.33 -21.02 11.12
C ASN A 56 0.35 -21.71 9.74
N ASP A 57 0.04 -21.00 8.66
CA ASP A 57 0.07 -21.54 7.29
C ASP A 57 1.53 -21.60 6.77
N PRO A 58 2.05 -22.82 6.49
CA PRO A 58 3.41 -22.98 5.97
C PRO A 58 3.51 -22.71 4.46
N THR A 59 2.41 -22.45 3.77
CA THR A 59 2.37 -22.27 2.32
C THR A 59 3.24 -21.09 1.89
N PRO A 60 4.27 -21.28 1.04
CA PRO A 60 5.03 -20.17 0.48
C PRO A 60 4.12 -19.24 -0.32
N ARG A 61 4.19 -17.96 -0.06
CA ARG A 61 3.36 -16.95 -0.72
C ARG A 61 4.23 -15.87 -1.34
N THR A 62 3.78 -15.34 -2.47
CA THR A 62 4.38 -14.18 -3.13
C THR A 62 3.51 -12.96 -2.88
N THR A 63 4.08 -11.93 -2.28
CA THR A 63 3.44 -10.61 -2.12
C THR A 63 3.79 -9.74 -3.31
N LEU A 64 2.77 -9.13 -3.91
CA LEU A 64 2.94 -8.23 -5.03
C LEU A 64 1.90 -7.11 -5.05
N SER A 65 2.19 -6.07 -5.81
CA SER A 65 1.26 -4.99 -6.08
C SER A 65 1.23 -4.62 -7.55
N PHE A 66 0.11 -4.09 -8.00
CA PHE A 66 -0.03 -3.45 -9.30
C PHE A 66 -1.17 -2.43 -9.28
N TYR A 67 -1.13 -1.52 -10.21
CA TYR A 67 -2.25 -0.62 -10.50
C TYR A 67 -2.40 -0.44 -12.01
N ARG A 68 -3.61 -0.06 -12.41
CA ARG A 68 -3.90 0.33 -13.77
C ARG A 68 -4.94 1.43 -13.77
N TYR A 69 -4.61 2.58 -14.37
CA TYR A 69 -5.60 3.57 -14.75
C TYR A 69 -6.22 3.14 -16.08
N VAL A 70 -7.51 2.80 -16.04
CA VAL A 70 -8.31 2.35 -17.18
C VAL A 70 -9.78 2.54 -16.85
N ILE A 71 -10.57 3.02 -17.81
CA ILE A 71 -11.99 3.20 -17.58
C ILE A 71 -12.69 1.85 -17.41
N LEU A 72 -13.28 1.65 -16.25
CA LEU A 72 -14.13 0.51 -15.90
C LEU A 72 -15.58 0.98 -15.85
N GLU A 73 -16.38 0.57 -16.82
CA GLU A 73 -17.76 1.03 -16.93
C GLU A 73 -18.65 0.57 -15.76
N ASN A 74 -18.37 -0.62 -15.22
CA ASN A 74 -19.08 -1.18 -14.09
C ASN A 74 -18.10 -1.70 -13.01
N PRO A 75 -17.62 -0.83 -12.11
CA PRO A 75 -16.69 -1.22 -11.04
C PRO A 75 -17.24 -2.32 -10.13
N GLN A 76 -18.56 -2.37 -9.90
CA GLN A 76 -19.15 -3.41 -9.06
C GLN A 76 -19.09 -4.78 -9.73
N GLN A 77 -19.39 -4.86 -11.02
CA GLN A 77 -19.27 -6.09 -11.79
C GLN A 77 -17.80 -6.55 -11.84
N THR A 78 -16.87 -5.63 -12.14
CA THR A 78 -15.44 -5.91 -12.12
C THR A 78 -15.00 -6.47 -10.76
N ARG A 79 -15.38 -5.83 -9.67
CA ARG A 79 -15.11 -6.30 -8.30
C ARG A 79 -15.57 -7.74 -8.08
N ASP A 80 -16.77 -8.08 -8.54
CA ASP A 80 -17.36 -9.41 -8.38
C ASP A 80 -16.63 -10.47 -9.24
N GLU A 81 -16.22 -10.10 -10.45
CA GLU A 81 -15.40 -10.95 -11.34
C GLU A 81 -14.03 -11.23 -10.72
N LEU A 82 -13.35 -10.19 -10.22
CA LEU A 82 -12.07 -10.34 -9.51
C LEU A 82 -12.20 -11.27 -8.31
N TYR A 83 -13.24 -11.07 -7.48
CA TYR A 83 -13.42 -11.92 -6.30
C TYR A 83 -13.64 -13.39 -6.66
N LYS A 84 -14.48 -13.66 -7.66
CA LYS A 84 -14.76 -15.02 -8.13
C LYS A 84 -13.53 -15.73 -8.68
N ALA A 85 -12.68 -14.99 -9.39
CA ALA A 85 -11.48 -15.53 -10.01
C ALA A 85 -10.33 -15.70 -9.01
N TRP A 86 -10.13 -14.76 -8.10
CA TRP A 86 -8.95 -14.72 -7.25
C TRP A 86 -9.10 -15.49 -5.93
N PHE A 87 -10.33 -15.59 -5.42
CA PHE A 87 -10.58 -16.35 -4.19
C PHE A 87 -10.18 -17.83 -4.30
N PRO A 88 -10.48 -18.57 -5.40
CA PRO A 88 -10.03 -19.96 -5.56
C PRO A 88 -8.51 -20.11 -5.72
N LEU A 89 -7.81 -19.07 -6.17
CA LEU A 89 -6.35 -19.04 -6.27
C LEU A 89 -5.66 -18.75 -4.93
N GLY A 90 -6.43 -18.62 -3.85
CA GLY A 90 -5.89 -18.31 -2.52
C GLY A 90 -5.34 -16.89 -2.39
N VAL A 91 -5.79 -15.95 -3.22
CA VAL A 91 -5.37 -14.54 -3.13
C VAL A 91 -5.90 -13.92 -1.85
N LEU A 92 -5.01 -13.28 -1.12
CA LEU A 92 -5.30 -12.41 0.02
C LEU A 92 -4.82 -11.00 -0.34
N GLY A 93 -5.50 -9.96 0.16
CA GLY A 93 -5.04 -8.61 -0.20
C GLY A 93 -6.10 -7.55 0.01
N ARG A 94 -5.69 -6.32 -0.28
CA ARG A 94 -6.54 -5.13 -0.30
C ARG A 94 -6.53 -4.55 -1.69
N ILE A 95 -7.70 -4.60 -2.32
CA ILE A 95 -7.88 -4.16 -3.69
C ILE A 95 -8.97 -3.08 -3.73
N TYR A 96 -8.66 -1.98 -4.38
CA TYR A 96 -9.61 -0.92 -4.67
C TYR A 96 -9.92 -0.92 -6.17
N VAL A 97 -11.21 -0.93 -6.49
CA VAL A 97 -11.73 -0.83 -7.85
C VAL A 97 -12.57 0.43 -7.94
N ALA A 98 -12.33 1.25 -8.94
CA ALA A 98 -13.08 2.47 -9.21
C ALA A 98 -13.33 2.59 -10.71
N ARG A 99 -14.13 3.59 -11.12
CA ARG A 99 -14.34 3.86 -12.55
C ARG A 99 -13.00 4.17 -13.27
N GLU A 100 -12.05 4.79 -12.57
CA GLU A 100 -10.72 5.14 -13.10
C GLU A 100 -9.72 3.98 -13.15
N GLY A 101 -10.06 2.78 -12.61
CA GLY A 101 -9.19 1.61 -12.67
C GLY A 101 -9.12 0.75 -11.42
N VAL A 102 -7.93 0.17 -11.19
CA VAL A 102 -7.64 -0.75 -10.09
C VAL A 102 -6.34 -0.37 -9.37
N ASN A 103 -6.35 -0.56 -8.05
CA ASN A 103 -5.15 -0.54 -7.20
C ASN A 103 -5.16 -1.79 -6.33
N ALA A 104 -4.22 -2.70 -6.55
CA ALA A 104 -4.12 -4.00 -5.92
C ALA A 104 -2.82 -4.15 -5.14
N GLN A 105 -2.95 -4.57 -3.88
CA GLN A 105 -1.85 -5.03 -3.02
C GLN A 105 -2.30 -6.38 -2.47
N LEU A 106 -1.55 -7.44 -2.77
CA LEU A 106 -2.00 -8.81 -2.51
C LEU A 106 -0.84 -9.77 -2.28
N SER A 107 -1.16 -10.90 -1.67
CA SER A 107 -0.30 -12.09 -1.64
C SER A 107 -1.10 -13.30 -2.10
N LEU A 108 -0.42 -14.27 -2.71
CA LEU A 108 -1.02 -15.52 -3.14
C LEU A 108 -0.01 -16.66 -2.99
N PRO A 109 -0.45 -17.93 -2.90
CA PRO A 109 0.45 -19.06 -2.95
C PRO A 109 1.36 -18.95 -4.17
N THR A 110 2.67 -19.11 -3.96
CA THR A 110 3.68 -18.93 -5.03
C THR A 110 3.43 -19.88 -6.20
N GLU A 111 2.94 -21.09 -5.94
CA GLU A 111 2.56 -22.06 -6.97
C GLU A 111 1.45 -21.56 -7.92
N ASN A 112 0.57 -20.67 -7.44
CA ASN A 112 -0.55 -20.13 -8.22
C ASN A 112 -0.21 -18.84 -8.99
N LEU A 113 1.04 -18.36 -8.91
CA LEU A 113 1.44 -17.08 -9.52
C LEU A 113 1.27 -17.08 -11.06
N ASN A 114 1.59 -18.18 -11.72
CA ASN A 114 1.45 -18.29 -13.16
C ASN A 114 -0.03 -18.32 -13.60
N ASP A 115 -0.88 -19.01 -12.86
CA ASP A 115 -2.32 -19.06 -13.13
C ASP A 115 -2.95 -17.68 -12.89
N PHE A 116 -2.54 -16.99 -11.85
CA PHE A 116 -2.95 -15.62 -11.57
C PHE A 116 -2.52 -14.67 -12.68
N ARG A 117 -1.27 -14.76 -13.16
CA ARG A 117 -0.76 -13.97 -14.30
C ARG A 117 -1.57 -14.24 -15.56
N THR A 118 -1.81 -15.49 -15.87
CA THR A 118 -2.60 -15.91 -17.04
C THR A 118 -4.02 -15.35 -16.98
N TRP A 119 -4.63 -15.37 -15.80
CA TRP A 119 -5.96 -14.79 -15.63
C TRP A 119 -5.94 -13.26 -15.83
N ILE A 120 -4.98 -12.54 -15.22
CA ILE A 120 -4.82 -11.09 -15.38
C ILE A 120 -4.67 -10.73 -16.85
N ASP A 121 -3.84 -11.45 -17.60
CA ASP A 121 -3.61 -11.19 -19.02
C ASP A 121 -4.81 -11.52 -19.90
N SER A 122 -5.67 -12.43 -19.48
CA SER A 122 -6.94 -12.74 -20.16
C SER A 122 -8.03 -11.70 -19.92
N PHE A 123 -7.91 -10.90 -18.86
CA PHE A 123 -8.85 -9.83 -18.53
C PHE A 123 -8.41 -8.52 -19.20
N ALA A 124 -9.04 -8.19 -20.34
CA ALA A 124 -8.62 -7.12 -21.23
C ALA A 124 -8.24 -5.78 -20.52
N PRO A 125 -9.01 -5.27 -19.53
CA PRO A 125 -8.64 -4.03 -18.84
C PRO A 125 -7.29 -4.10 -18.09
N PHE A 126 -6.81 -5.31 -17.70
CA PHE A 126 -5.60 -5.48 -16.90
C PHE A 126 -4.47 -6.20 -17.62
N SER A 127 -4.70 -6.63 -18.87
CA SER A 127 -3.71 -7.34 -19.68
C SER A 127 -2.38 -6.58 -19.75
N GLY A 128 -1.26 -7.28 -19.53
CA GLY A 128 0.08 -6.72 -19.56
C GLY A 128 0.42 -5.78 -18.39
N VAL A 129 -0.40 -5.69 -17.32
CA VAL A 129 -0.07 -4.83 -16.17
C VAL A 129 1.22 -5.33 -15.49
N PRO A 130 2.21 -4.46 -15.21
CA PRO A 130 3.43 -4.85 -14.54
C PRO A 130 3.17 -5.19 -13.07
N PHE A 131 3.68 -6.34 -12.60
CA PHE A 131 3.68 -6.70 -11.19
C PHE A 131 4.94 -6.15 -10.51
N LYS A 132 4.76 -5.59 -9.32
CA LYS A 132 5.83 -5.19 -8.41
C LYS A 132 5.84 -6.18 -7.26
N VAL A 133 6.80 -7.09 -7.29
CA VAL A 133 6.98 -8.09 -6.23
C VAL A 133 7.63 -7.40 -5.03
N ALA A 134 7.25 -7.79 -3.83
CA ALA A 134 7.80 -7.26 -2.58
C ALA A 134 9.33 -7.39 -2.52
N VAL A 135 10.00 -6.44 -1.89
CA VAL A 135 11.46 -6.46 -1.67
C VAL A 135 11.80 -7.49 -0.60
N GLU A 136 11.01 -7.51 0.47
CA GLU A 136 11.05 -8.51 1.55
C GLU A 136 9.67 -9.15 1.68
N ASP A 137 9.61 -10.48 1.81
CA ASP A 137 8.34 -11.21 1.89
C ASP A 137 8.43 -12.38 2.87
N ASP A 138 7.67 -12.29 3.95
CA ASP A 138 7.51 -13.36 4.95
C ASP A 138 6.25 -14.23 4.68
N GLY A 139 5.52 -13.94 3.62
CA GLY A 139 4.26 -14.60 3.27
C GLY A 139 3.08 -14.23 4.16
N LYS A 140 3.24 -13.30 5.11
CA LYS A 140 2.22 -12.94 6.12
C LYS A 140 1.59 -11.55 5.88
N SER A 141 1.86 -10.92 4.74
CA SER A 141 1.46 -9.55 4.41
C SER A 141 -0.04 -9.28 4.50
N PHE A 142 -0.87 -10.30 4.22
CA PHE A 142 -2.34 -10.19 4.25
C PHE A 142 -2.98 -11.45 4.81
N PHE A 143 -4.10 -11.28 5.54
CA PHE A 143 -4.86 -12.40 6.14
C PHE A 143 -6.26 -12.60 5.52
N LYS A 144 -6.71 -11.74 4.62
CA LYS A 144 -8.00 -11.86 3.92
C LYS A 144 -8.00 -11.22 2.55
N LEU A 145 -8.89 -11.70 1.66
CA LEU A 145 -9.19 -11.01 0.40
C LEU A 145 -10.26 -9.94 0.65
N ALA A 146 -9.92 -8.69 0.40
CA ALA A 146 -10.81 -7.54 0.53
C ALA A 146 -10.80 -6.69 -0.74
N ILE A 147 -11.77 -6.89 -1.62
CA ILE A 147 -11.96 -6.08 -2.84
C ILE A 147 -13.10 -5.09 -2.58
N LYS A 148 -12.80 -3.80 -2.66
CA LYS A 148 -13.75 -2.71 -2.36
C LYS A 148 -13.91 -1.79 -3.55
N VAL A 149 -15.15 -1.50 -3.92
CA VAL A 149 -15.45 -0.41 -4.84
C VAL A 149 -15.27 0.91 -4.12
N ARG A 150 -14.60 1.84 -4.76
CA ARG A 150 -14.30 3.19 -4.28
C ARG A 150 -14.65 4.21 -5.33
N VAL A 151 -14.76 5.48 -4.96
CA VAL A 151 -14.90 6.58 -5.91
C VAL A 151 -13.63 6.70 -6.75
N LYS A 152 -12.46 6.57 -6.11
CA LYS A 152 -11.13 6.62 -6.74
C LYS A 152 -10.24 5.51 -6.21
N ILE A 153 -9.25 5.11 -7.02
CA ILE A 153 -8.22 4.13 -6.61
C ILE A 153 -7.12 4.75 -5.74
N VAL A 154 -6.99 6.08 -5.79
CA VAL A 154 -6.17 6.91 -4.89
C VAL A 154 -7.00 8.09 -4.42
N ALA A 155 -6.99 8.37 -3.13
CA ALA A 155 -7.77 9.47 -2.56
C ALA A 155 -7.03 10.82 -2.72
N ASP A 156 -7.06 11.37 -3.94
CA ASP A 156 -6.39 12.61 -4.33
C ASP A 156 -7.20 13.88 -4.00
N GLY A 157 -8.51 13.78 -3.83
CA GLY A 157 -9.41 14.90 -3.57
C GLY A 157 -9.67 15.81 -4.77
N LEU A 158 -9.15 15.48 -5.94
CA LEU A 158 -9.27 16.28 -7.15
C LEU A 158 -10.57 15.98 -7.92
N ASP A 159 -11.02 16.93 -8.74
CA ASP A 159 -12.03 16.67 -9.77
C ASP A 159 -11.32 16.13 -11.02
N ASP A 160 -11.70 14.92 -11.46
CA ASP A 160 -11.10 14.25 -12.63
C ASP A 160 -11.35 15.01 -13.95
N ASN A 161 -12.32 15.93 -13.98
CA ASN A 161 -12.60 16.77 -15.14
C ASN A 161 -11.82 18.08 -15.11
N ALA A 162 -11.09 18.41 -14.03
CA ALA A 162 -10.39 19.67 -13.89
C ALA A 162 -9.11 19.75 -14.72
N PHE A 163 -8.51 18.61 -15.08
CA PHE A 163 -7.27 18.53 -15.85
C PHE A 163 -7.11 17.18 -16.56
N ASP A 164 -6.22 17.11 -17.54
CA ASP A 164 -5.87 15.87 -18.24
C ASP A 164 -4.98 14.98 -17.36
N VAL A 165 -5.59 13.98 -16.72
CA VAL A 165 -4.91 13.00 -15.87
C VAL A 165 -3.98 12.05 -16.64
N SER A 166 -4.05 12.03 -17.99
CA SER A 166 -3.16 11.23 -18.84
C SER A 166 -1.86 11.94 -19.19
N ASN A 167 -1.80 13.27 -19.01
CA ASN A 167 -0.59 14.08 -19.26
C ASN A 167 0.41 13.95 -18.12
N VAL A 168 0.88 12.72 -17.86
CA VAL A 168 1.80 12.38 -16.79
C VAL A 168 3.25 12.82 -17.08
N GLY A 169 4.08 12.94 -16.03
CA GLY A 169 5.51 13.19 -16.13
C GLY A 169 6.28 12.03 -16.77
N ASN A 170 7.54 12.27 -17.12
CA ASN A 170 8.41 11.22 -17.67
C ASN A 170 8.72 10.18 -16.60
N HIS A 171 8.70 8.91 -17.00
CA HIS A 171 9.10 7.80 -16.12
C HIS A 171 10.60 7.56 -16.24
N LEU A 172 11.31 7.63 -15.12
CA LEU A 172 12.75 7.37 -15.04
C LEU A 172 13.02 6.02 -14.39
N SER A 173 13.96 5.26 -14.93
CA SER A 173 14.56 4.09 -14.28
C SER A 173 15.29 4.48 -12.99
N ALA A 174 15.72 3.51 -12.18
CA ALA A 174 16.49 3.78 -10.97
C ALA A 174 17.81 4.49 -11.29
N GLU A 175 18.49 4.10 -12.36
CA GLU A 175 19.74 4.69 -12.81
C GLU A 175 19.55 6.14 -13.26
N GLU A 176 18.60 6.39 -14.18
CA GLU A 176 18.25 7.74 -14.65
C GLU A 176 17.80 8.67 -13.50
N PHE A 177 17.07 8.12 -12.52
CA PHE A 177 16.64 8.86 -11.34
C PHE A 177 17.83 9.25 -10.45
N ASN A 178 18.76 8.31 -10.19
CA ASN A 178 19.99 8.56 -9.44
C ASN A 178 20.86 9.61 -10.15
N ASP A 179 21.00 9.52 -11.47
CA ASP A 179 21.78 10.48 -12.27
C ASP A 179 21.15 11.88 -12.19
N ALA A 180 19.84 11.98 -12.37
CA ALA A 180 19.12 13.23 -12.27
C ALA A 180 19.22 13.88 -10.88
N MET A 181 19.27 13.08 -9.80
CA MET A 181 19.49 13.58 -8.44
C MET A 181 20.88 14.16 -8.21
N SER A 182 21.85 13.87 -9.08
CA SER A 182 23.23 14.38 -8.94
C SER A 182 23.37 15.84 -9.37
N ASP A 183 22.38 16.40 -10.08
CA ASP A 183 22.31 17.81 -10.39
C ASP A 183 21.74 18.58 -9.18
N PRO A 184 22.49 19.51 -8.55
CA PRO A 184 22.04 20.27 -7.39
C PRO A 184 20.83 21.18 -7.66
N GLU A 185 20.52 21.48 -8.91
CA GLU A 185 19.35 22.27 -9.30
C GLU A 185 18.07 21.40 -9.39
N THR A 186 18.19 20.09 -9.35
CA THR A 186 17.08 19.16 -9.38
C THR A 186 16.33 19.15 -8.03
N VAL A 187 15.01 19.23 -8.12
CA VAL A 187 14.12 19.20 -6.96
C VAL A 187 13.55 17.80 -6.80
N VAL A 188 13.84 17.12 -5.69
CA VAL A 188 13.29 15.79 -5.37
C VAL A 188 12.16 15.93 -4.37
N VAL A 189 11.00 15.34 -4.66
CA VAL A 189 9.79 15.41 -3.81
C VAL A 189 9.28 14.03 -3.46
N ASP A 190 9.12 13.78 -2.18
CA ASP A 190 8.47 12.57 -1.68
C ASP A 190 6.93 12.74 -1.73
N MET A 191 6.26 11.99 -2.59
CA MET A 191 4.79 12.03 -2.72
C MET A 191 4.12 11.00 -1.79
N ARG A 192 4.65 10.84 -0.60
CA ARG A 192 4.12 9.96 0.45
C ARG A 192 3.77 10.77 1.70
N ASN A 193 2.85 10.24 2.48
CA ASN A 193 2.53 10.84 3.77
C ASN A 193 3.78 10.92 4.66
N HIS A 194 3.86 11.92 5.55
CA HIS A 194 5.03 12.17 6.40
C HIS A 194 5.53 10.93 7.17
N TYR A 195 4.61 10.11 7.72
CA TYR A 195 4.98 8.91 8.49
C TYR A 195 5.66 7.82 7.62
N GLU A 196 5.42 7.80 6.30
CA GLU A 196 6.11 6.90 5.37
C GLU A 196 7.55 7.36 5.14
N ALA A 197 7.76 8.69 5.01
CA ALA A 197 9.06 9.29 4.80
C ALA A 197 9.95 9.30 6.07
N GLU A 198 9.33 9.16 7.23
CA GLU A 198 10.02 9.19 8.53
C GLU A 198 11.03 8.07 8.68
N VAL A 199 10.70 6.86 8.20
CA VAL A 199 11.56 5.66 8.31
C VAL A 199 12.45 5.43 7.09
N GLY A 200 12.23 6.16 6.00
CA GLY A 200 13.08 6.05 4.81
C GLY A 200 12.67 7.00 3.71
N ARG A 201 13.65 7.60 3.04
CA ARG A 201 13.47 8.57 1.96
C ARG A 201 14.72 8.70 1.10
N PHE A 202 14.58 9.27 -0.08
CA PHE A 202 15.75 9.66 -0.88
C PHE A 202 16.49 10.83 -0.24
N GLU A 203 17.80 10.85 -0.45
CA GLU A 203 18.67 11.95 -0.02
C GLU A 203 18.17 13.29 -0.57
N ASN A 204 18.19 14.33 0.25
CA ASN A 204 17.77 15.70 -0.10
C ASN A 204 16.33 15.84 -0.60
N ALA A 205 15.47 14.82 -0.42
CA ALA A 205 14.07 14.91 -0.80
C ALA A 205 13.31 15.92 0.09
N ILE A 206 12.52 16.76 -0.56
CA ILE A 206 11.50 17.56 0.11
C ILE A 206 10.40 16.60 0.57
N VAL A 207 10.14 16.60 1.86
CA VAL A 207 9.07 15.81 2.49
C VAL A 207 7.95 16.76 2.90
N PRO A 208 6.81 16.78 2.21
CA PRO A 208 5.66 17.59 2.60
C PRO A 208 5.16 17.21 3.99
N ASP A 209 4.98 18.20 4.86
CA ASP A 209 4.51 18.01 6.24
C ASP A 209 2.97 17.89 6.29
N VAL A 210 2.44 16.85 5.64
CA VAL A 210 1.01 16.59 5.50
C VAL A 210 0.67 15.14 5.84
N ASP A 211 -0.58 14.91 6.24
CA ASP A 211 -1.06 13.58 6.66
C ASP A 211 -1.72 12.79 5.52
N THR A 212 -2.07 13.45 4.42
CA THR A 212 -2.81 12.81 3.32
C THR A 212 -2.33 13.28 1.96
N PHE A 213 -2.39 12.38 0.98
CA PHE A 213 -2.09 12.71 -0.42
C PHE A 213 -2.97 13.84 -0.99
N ARG A 214 -4.19 14.01 -0.46
CA ARG A 214 -5.08 15.10 -0.83
C ARG A 214 -4.53 16.47 -0.41
N GLU A 215 -3.90 16.55 0.75
CA GLU A 215 -3.27 17.78 1.26
C GLU A 215 -1.93 18.03 0.57
N GLU A 216 -1.26 16.95 0.16
CA GLU A 216 0.07 17.00 -0.43
C GLU A 216 0.10 17.70 -1.80
N LEU A 217 -0.89 17.40 -2.67
CA LEU A 217 -0.93 17.95 -4.02
C LEU A 217 -0.94 19.48 -4.06
N PRO A 218 -1.87 20.19 -3.36
CA PRO A 218 -1.83 21.65 -3.33
C PRO A 218 -0.60 22.19 -2.60
N TRP A 219 -0.14 21.50 -1.54
CA TRP A 219 1.07 21.89 -0.81
C TRP A 219 2.29 21.93 -1.73
N VAL A 220 2.51 20.90 -2.53
CA VAL A 220 3.66 20.83 -3.46
C VAL A 220 3.59 21.95 -4.51
N VAL A 221 2.42 22.19 -5.09
CA VAL A 221 2.24 23.28 -6.10
C VAL A 221 2.55 24.65 -5.51
N GLU A 222 2.11 24.91 -4.29
CA GLU A 222 2.35 26.17 -3.58
C GLU A 222 3.83 26.36 -3.22
N HIS A 223 4.44 25.34 -2.59
CA HIS A 223 5.81 25.40 -2.09
C HIS A 223 6.88 25.35 -3.18
N LEU A 224 6.54 24.88 -4.38
CA LEU A 224 7.44 24.87 -5.53
C LEU A 224 7.05 25.90 -6.60
N ALA A 225 6.25 26.89 -6.27
CA ALA A 225 5.74 27.87 -7.24
C ALA A 225 6.86 28.64 -7.95
N ASP A 226 7.98 28.87 -7.28
CA ASP A 226 9.20 29.53 -7.80
C ASP A 226 10.13 28.58 -8.60
N LYS A 227 9.83 27.28 -8.64
CA LYS A 227 10.66 26.22 -9.23
C LYS A 227 10.03 25.55 -10.44
N LYS A 228 9.02 26.17 -11.07
CA LYS A 228 8.29 25.59 -12.20
C LYS A 228 9.14 25.32 -13.45
N ASP A 229 10.26 26.03 -13.59
CA ASP A 229 11.20 25.84 -14.67
C ASP A 229 12.31 24.82 -14.36
N LYS A 230 12.40 24.34 -13.12
CA LYS A 230 13.40 23.36 -12.71
C LYS A 230 12.93 21.94 -12.98
N LYS A 231 13.89 21.01 -13.03
CA LYS A 231 13.61 19.58 -13.07
C LYS A 231 13.04 19.14 -11.71
N VAL A 232 11.83 18.56 -11.73
CA VAL A 232 11.19 17.99 -10.55
C VAL A 232 11.17 16.48 -10.69
N LEU A 233 11.73 15.79 -9.70
CA LEU A 233 11.67 14.33 -9.55
C LEU A 233 10.69 13.97 -8.44
N MET A 234 9.77 13.08 -8.74
CA MET A 234 8.78 12.61 -7.77
C MET A 234 8.86 11.11 -7.58
N TYR A 235 8.62 10.67 -6.37
CA TYR A 235 8.52 9.24 -6.06
C TYR A 235 7.44 8.95 -5.01
N CYS A 236 6.96 7.71 -5.01
CA CYS A 236 6.16 7.14 -3.93
C CYS A 236 6.46 5.65 -3.80
N THR A 237 5.75 4.92 -2.94
CA THR A 237 5.97 3.49 -2.70
C THR A 237 5.93 2.65 -3.98
N GLY A 238 4.89 2.79 -4.80
CA GLY A 238 4.69 1.95 -6.00
C GLY A 238 4.36 2.70 -7.28
N GLY A 239 4.48 4.05 -7.32
CA GLY A 239 4.26 4.89 -8.50
C GLY A 239 2.84 5.45 -8.67
N ILE A 240 1.81 4.83 -8.09
CA ILE A 240 0.41 5.20 -8.35
C ILE A 240 0.06 6.66 -8.00
N ARG A 241 0.62 7.19 -6.90
CA ARG A 241 0.41 8.59 -6.51
C ARG A 241 1.09 9.55 -7.48
N CYS A 242 2.27 9.17 -7.97
CA CYS A 242 3.05 9.97 -8.89
C CYS A 242 2.38 10.16 -10.25
N GLU A 243 1.60 9.18 -10.73
CA GLU A 243 0.80 9.34 -11.96
C GLU A 243 -0.12 10.57 -11.86
N LYS A 244 -0.90 10.64 -10.79
CA LYS A 244 -1.80 11.78 -10.54
C LYS A 244 -1.03 13.07 -10.24
N ALA A 245 0.00 13.01 -9.41
CA ALA A 245 0.77 14.17 -9.00
C ALA A 245 1.50 14.81 -10.17
N SER A 246 2.11 14.01 -11.05
CA SER A 246 2.84 14.55 -12.20
C SER A 246 1.92 15.25 -13.20
N ALA A 247 0.77 14.67 -13.50
CA ALA A 247 -0.24 15.31 -14.32
C ALA A 247 -0.75 16.61 -13.69
N TYR A 248 -0.96 16.62 -12.37
CA TYR A 248 -1.39 17.80 -11.64
C TYR A 248 -0.34 18.91 -11.65
N LEU A 249 0.94 18.59 -11.43
CA LEU A 249 2.03 19.59 -11.54
C LEU A 249 2.13 20.15 -12.96
N ARG A 250 2.05 19.33 -14.01
CA ARG A 250 2.04 19.79 -15.40
C ARG A 250 0.87 20.73 -15.67
N HIS A 251 -0.32 20.41 -15.17
CA HIS A 251 -1.47 21.31 -15.26
C HIS A 251 -1.20 22.68 -14.62
N HIS A 252 -0.45 22.70 -13.52
CA HIS A 252 -0.05 23.93 -12.82
C HIS A 252 1.18 24.63 -13.42
N GLY A 253 1.66 24.20 -14.60
CA GLY A 253 2.68 24.86 -15.38
C GLY A 253 4.12 24.49 -15.03
N PHE A 254 4.36 23.38 -14.33
CA PHE A 254 5.69 22.80 -14.16
C PHE A 254 6.14 22.20 -15.50
N LYS A 255 7.35 22.52 -15.95
CA LYS A 255 7.81 22.21 -17.31
C LYS A 255 8.54 20.87 -17.42
N ASP A 256 9.40 20.54 -16.46
CA ASP A 256 10.21 19.31 -16.45
C ASP A 256 9.83 18.44 -15.24
N VAL A 257 8.78 17.66 -15.41
CA VAL A 257 8.20 16.80 -14.37
C VAL A 257 8.52 15.35 -14.67
N ASN A 258 9.19 14.69 -13.74
CA ASN A 258 9.65 13.32 -13.86
C ASN A 258 9.24 12.50 -12.63
N GLN A 259 9.07 11.20 -12.79
CA GLN A 259 8.67 10.29 -11.72
C GLN A 259 9.45 8.99 -11.77
N LEU A 260 9.72 8.42 -10.61
CA LEU A 260 10.40 7.14 -10.47
C LEU A 260 9.50 6.00 -10.98
N HIS A 261 9.93 5.32 -12.04
CA HIS A 261 9.17 4.23 -12.64
C HIS A 261 8.94 3.11 -11.62
N GLY A 262 7.67 2.76 -11.38
CA GLY A 262 7.30 1.70 -10.43
C GLY A 262 7.57 2.02 -8.96
N GLY A 263 8.04 3.24 -8.62
CA GLY A 263 8.28 3.71 -7.27
C GLY A 263 9.46 3.05 -6.57
N ILE A 264 9.54 3.21 -5.24
CA ILE A 264 10.63 2.68 -4.41
C ILE A 264 10.77 1.17 -4.53
N ILE A 265 9.67 0.42 -4.70
CA ILE A 265 9.71 -1.04 -4.82
C ILE A 265 10.50 -1.45 -6.08
N ALA A 266 10.17 -0.87 -7.24
CA ALA A 266 10.89 -1.18 -8.47
C ALA A 266 12.33 -0.66 -8.43
N TYR A 267 12.56 0.51 -7.83
CA TYR A 267 13.89 1.07 -7.59
C TYR A 267 14.78 0.09 -6.80
N ALA A 268 14.29 -0.41 -5.67
CA ALA A 268 15.05 -1.33 -4.82
C ALA A 268 15.42 -2.63 -5.56
N GLN A 269 14.52 -3.14 -6.38
CA GLN A 269 14.78 -4.33 -7.20
C GLN A 269 15.81 -4.06 -8.29
N GLU A 270 15.70 -2.91 -8.98
CA GLU A 270 16.59 -2.54 -10.07
C GLU A 270 18.01 -2.27 -9.56
N ILE A 271 18.18 -1.49 -8.48
CA ILE A 271 19.52 -1.23 -7.89
C ILE A 271 20.19 -2.52 -7.41
N LYS A 272 19.41 -3.42 -6.79
CA LYS A 272 19.92 -4.73 -6.37
C LYS A 272 20.36 -5.59 -7.55
N ALA A 273 19.55 -5.64 -8.61
CA ALA A 273 19.86 -6.43 -9.81
C ALA A 273 21.09 -5.92 -10.58
N LYS A 274 21.26 -4.58 -10.60
CA LYS A 274 22.36 -3.93 -11.34
C LYS A 274 23.59 -3.63 -10.49
N GLY A 275 23.55 -3.80 -9.17
CA GLY A 275 24.63 -3.44 -8.25
C GLY A 275 24.85 -1.93 -8.15
N ILE A 276 23.79 -1.11 -8.31
CA ILE A 276 23.82 0.34 -8.20
C ILE A 276 23.71 0.76 -6.73
N GLU A 277 24.49 1.75 -6.31
CA GLU A 277 24.37 2.32 -4.96
C GLU A 277 23.01 3.00 -4.74
N SER A 278 22.41 2.75 -3.59
CA SER A 278 21.13 3.34 -3.22
C SER A 278 21.28 4.80 -2.76
N LYS A 279 20.55 5.71 -3.38
CA LYS A 279 20.31 7.06 -2.86
C LYS A 279 19.08 7.13 -1.95
N PHE A 280 18.32 6.04 -1.83
CA PHE A 280 17.28 5.89 -0.82
C PHE A 280 17.90 5.36 0.47
N LYS A 281 17.55 5.95 1.60
CA LYS A 281 18.03 5.58 2.94
C LYS A 281 16.89 5.06 3.80
N GLY A 282 17.10 3.92 4.47
CA GLY A 282 16.18 3.35 5.43
C GLY A 282 15.16 2.36 4.86
N LYS A 283 13.93 2.38 5.40
CA LYS A 283 12.83 1.49 5.06
C LYS A 283 11.82 2.14 4.13
N ASN A 284 11.29 1.37 3.19
CA ASN A 284 10.09 1.73 2.45
C ASN A 284 8.85 1.29 3.24
N PHE A 285 8.02 2.23 3.67
CA PHE A 285 6.74 1.91 4.32
C PHE A 285 5.80 1.23 3.33
N VAL A 286 5.17 0.12 3.77
CA VAL A 286 4.18 -0.63 2.99
C VAL A 286 2.85 -0.72 3.74
N PHE A 287 1.75 -0.77 2.98
CA PHE A 287 0.38 -0.73 3.52
C PHE A 287 -0.17 -2.13 3.79
N ASP A 288 0.62 -3.00 4.42
CA ASP A 288 0.22 -4.34 4.84
C ASP A 288 0.76 -4.65 6.25
N ASP A 289 0.57 -5.88 6.72
CA ASP A 289 0.92 -6.24 8.11
C ASP A 289 2.44 -6.21 8.39
N ARG A 290 3.31 -6.07 7.37
CA ARG A 290 4.77 -5.87 7.51
C ARG A 290 5.14 -4.45 7.93
N LEU A 291 4.32 -3.44 7.56
CA LEU A 291 4.52 -2.00 7.80
C LEU A 291 5.80 -1.39 7.21
N GLY A 292 6.70 -2.19 6.66
CA GLY A 292 7.95 -1.72 6.05
C GLY A 292 8.73 -2.83 5.37
N GLU A 293 9.59 -2.42 4.43
CA GLU A 293 10.58 -3.25 3.73
C GLU A 293 11.92 -2.55 3.80
N ARG A 294 12.97 -3.25 4.20
CA ARG A 294 14.32 -2.66 4.30
C ARG A 294 14.93 -2.51 2.92
N ILE A 295 15.37 -1.27 2.63
CA ILE A 295 16.08 -0.95 1.39
C ILE A 295 17.59 -0.81 1.66
N THR A 296 17.94 -0.09 2.74
CA THR A 296 19.32 0.03 3.21
C THR A 296 19.40 -0.17 4.72
N ASP A 297 20.58 -0.40 5.25
CA ASP A 297 20.82 -0.61 6.70
C ASP A 297 20.72 0.67 7.54
N ASP A 298 20.52 1.82 6.89
CA ASP A 298 20.38 3.10 7.57
C ASP A 298 19.13 3.11 8.46
N ILE A 299 19.25 3.65 9.67
CA ILE A 299 18.14 3.98 10.56
C ILE A 299 18.09 5.51 10.67
N ILE A 300 17.13 6.14 10.01
CA ILE A 300 17.04 7.60 9.88
C ILE A 300 15.98 8.24 10.79
N SER A 301 15.34 7.44 11.63
CA SER A 301 14.28 7.85 12.56
C SER A 301 14.59 7.46 13.99
N ASN A 302 13.74 7.90 14.90
CA ASN A 302 13.88 7.66 16.31
C ASN A 302 12.56 7.17 16.92
N CYS A 303 12.66 6.40 17.99
CA CYS A 303 11.52 6.01 18.82
C CYS A 303 10.79 7.25 19.33
N HIS A 304 9.49 7.36 19.09
CA HIS A 304 8.67 8.51 19.50
C HIS A 304 8.50 8.64 21.01
N GLN A 305 8.85 7.63 21.79
CA GLN A 305 8.75 7.64 23.25
C GLN A 305 10.08 7.95 23.93
N CYS A 306 11.18 7.28 23.56
CA CYS A 306 12.47 7.43 24.26
C CYS A 306 13.54 8.16 23.43
N GLY A 307 13.33 8.41 22.13
CA GLY A 307 14.30 9.09 21.27
C GLY A 307 15.45 8.23 20.76
N ASN A 308 15.55 6.95 21.14
CA ASN A 308 16.58 6.06 20.61
C ASN A 308 16.37 5.79 19.12
N ALA A 309 17.45 5.59 18.37
CA ALA A 309 17.40 5.22 16.96
C ALA A 309 16.47 4.00 16.75
N CYS A 310 15.48 4.15 15.88
CA CYS A 310 14.47 3.13 15.63
C CYS A 310 13.67 3.47 14.36
N ASP A 311 13.36 2.47 13.55
CA ASP A 311 12.52 2.61 12.36
C ASP A 311 11.37 1.58 12.31
N GLU A 312 10.97 1.09 13.48
CA GLU A 312 9.88 0.11 13.61
C GLU A 312 8.55 0.81 13.87
N HIS A 313 7.66 0.77 12.89
CA HIS A 313 6.28 1.20 13.06
C HIS A 313 5.49 0.22 13.93
N THR A 314 4.68 0.77 14.80
CA THR A 314 3.78 0.04 15.69
C THR A 314 2.40 0.67 15.64
N ASN A 315 1.35 -0.14 15.58
CA ASN A 315 -0.01 0.31 15.84
C ASN A 315 -0.28 0.23 17.33
N CYS A 316 -0.82 1.30 17.91
CA CYS A 316 -1.20 1.29 19.33
C CYS A 316 -2.12 0.10 19.63
N ALA A 317 -1.77 -0.70 20.64
CA ALA A 317 -2.55 -1.87 21.05
C ALA A 317 -3.95 -1.51 21.55
N ASN A 318 -4.17 -0.28 22.02
CA ASN A 318 -5.50 0.23 22.29
C ASN A 318 -6.25 0.44 20.97
N VAL A 319 -7.19 -0.45 20.66
CA VAL A 319 -7.96 -0.46 19.40
C VAL A 319 -8.79 0.81 19.18
N ASP A 320 -9.12 1.54 20.24
CA ASP A 320 -9.84 2.81 20.14
C ASP A 320 -8.90 3.96 19.75
N CYS A 321 -7.63 3.84 20.09
CA CYS A 321 -6.58 4.75 19.66
C CYS A 321 -6.06 4.40 18.27
N ASN A 322 -5.58 3.17 18.08
CA ASN A 322 -5.03 2.62 16.84
C ASN A 322 -4.03 3.57 16.12
N LEU A 323 -3.28 4.39 16.90
CA LEU A 323 -2.30 5.32 16.36
C LEU A 323 -1.10 4.55 15.81
N LEU A 324 -0.69 4.89 14.58
CA LEU A 324 0.58 4.45 14.00
C LEU A 324 1.71 5.36 14.49
N PHE A 325 2.78 4.77 15.03
CA PHE A 325 3.92 5.52 15.56
C PHE A 325 5.19 4.65 15.54
N ILE A 326 6.36 5.25 15.75
CA ILE A 326 7.64 4.54 15.79
C ILE A 326 7.97 4.18 17.24
N GLN A 327 8.24 2.88 17.50
CA GLN A 327 8.49 2.38 18.85
C GLN A 327 9.59 1.34 18.86
N CYS A 328 10.65 1.57 19.65
CA CYS A 328 11.72 0.61 19.84
C CYS A 328 11.29 -0.56 20.74
N GLU A 329 12.02 -1.66 20.68
CA GLU A 329 11.71 -2.90 21.40
C GLU A 329 11.59 -2.70 22.93
N SER A 330 12.47 -1.88 23.52
CA SER A 330 12.40 -1.56 24.95
C SER A 330 11.10 -0.87 25.30
N CYS A 331 10.65 0.11 24.49
CA CYS A 331 9.38 0.81 24.72
C CYS A 331 8.18 -0.10 24.42
N LYS A 332 8.25 -1.01 23.43
CA LYS A 332 7.20 -2.01 23.20
C LYS A 332 6.96 -2.87 24.43
N ASN A 333 8.03 -3.33 25.07
CA ASN A 333 7.97 -4.13 26.28
C ASN A 333 7.42 -3.34 27.47
N ASN A 334 7.84 -2.09 27.63
CA ASN A 334 7.43 -1.25 28.76
C ASN A 334 5.96 -0.77 28.66
N PHE A 335 5.46 -0.52 27.44
CA PHE A 335 4.14 0.03 27.19
C PHE A 335 3.18 -0.95 26.50
N ALA A 336 3.50 -2.24 26.40
CA ALA A 336 2.67 -3.27 25.75
C ALA A 336 2.16 -2.82 24.35
N ASN A 337 3.04 -2.26 23.51
CA ASN A 337 2.74 -1.68 22.20
C ASN A 337 1.75 -0.48 22.25
N CYS A 338 1.59 0.18 23.38
CA CYS A 338 0.75 1.36 23.50
C CYS A 338 1.54 2.64 23.26
N CYS A 339 0.87 3.66 22.71
CA CYS A 339 1.49 4.95 22.40
C CYS A 339 1.64 5.87 23.62
N SER A 340 0.88 5.60 24.71
CA SER A 340 0.91 6.37 25.95
C SER A 340 0.55 5.51 27.14
N GLU A 341 0.76 6.04 28.36
CA GLU A 341 0.37 5.40 29.63
C GLU A 341 -1.14 5.19 29.70
N GLU A 342 -1.95 6.16 29.27
CA GLU A 342 -3.41 6.02 29.27
C GLU A 342 -3.88 4.90 28.36
N CYS A 343 -3.25 4.73 27.20
CA CYS A 343 -3.55 3.60 26.33
C CYS A 343 -3.11 2.27 26.95
N HIS A 344 -1.99 2.25 27.67
CA HIS A 344 -1.48 1.08 28.36
C HIS A 344 -2.40 0.68 29.51
N GLU A 345 -2.92 1.63 30.29
CA GLU A 345 -3.94 1.38 31.32
C GLU A 345 -5.19 0.73 30.73
N VAL A 346 -5.70 1.25 29.61
CA VAL A 346 -6.89 0.70 28.94
C VAL A 346 -6.66 -0.74 28.49
N VAL A 347 -5.50 -1.06 27.91
CA VAL A 347 -5.18 -2.42 27.42
C VAL A 347 -5.06 -3.42 28.58
N ASN A 348 -4.61 -2.96 29.74
CA ASN A 348 -4.49 -3.82 30.94
C ASN A 348 -5.81 -4.01 31.71
N MET A 349 -6.88 -3.29 31.34
CA MET A 349 -8.22 -3.53 31.91
C MET A 349 -8.81 -4.86 31.44
N PRO A 350 -9.68 -5.51 32.22
CA PRO A 350 -10.46 -6.66 31.76
C PRO A 350 -11.22 -6.35 30.47
N GLU A 351 -11.34 -7.32 29.59
CA GLU A 351 -11.93 -7.14 28.25
C GLU A 351 -13.38 -6.65 28.27
N ASP A 352 -14.15 -7.09 29.28
CA ASP A 352 -15.53 -6.63 29.52
C ASP A 352 -15.60 -5.15 29.86
N GLN A 353 -14.67 -4.65 30.69
CA GLN A 353 -14.56 -3.22 30.98
C GLN A 353 -14.15 -2.42 29.75
N GLN A 354 -13.19 -2.89 28.95
CA GLN A 354 -12.83 -2.27 27.70
C GLN A 354 -14.04 -2.20 26.73
N LYS A 355 -14.84 -3.27 26.66
CA LYS A 355 -16.06 -3.30 25.84
C LYS A 355 -17.11 -2.31 26.34
N GLU A 356 -17.31 -2.20 27.64
CA GLU A 356 -18.26 -1.24 28.21
C GLU A 356 -17.82 0.20 28.00
N MET A 357 -16.52 0.51 28.09
CA MET A 357 -15.98 1.86 27.79
C MET A 357 -16.23 2.27 26.32
N ARG A 358 -16.31 1.30 25.40
CA ARG A 358 -16.59 1.51 23.98
C ARG A 358 -18.07 1.68 23.67
N LYS A 359 -18.94 1.19 24.54
CA LYS A 359 -20.38 1.15 24.31
C LYS A 359 -20.96 2.57 24.14
N GLY A 360 -21.71 2.76 23.06
CA GLY A 360 -22.32 4.07 22.75
C GLY A 360 -21.36 5.16 22.26
N LYS A 361 -20.06 4.88 22.13
CA LYS A 361 -19.10 5.80 21.53
C LYS A 361 -18.96 5.53 20.04
N SER A 362 -18.83 6.60 19.26
CA SER A 362 -18.39 6.48 17.88
C SER A 362 -16.88 6.18 17.88
N HIS A 363 -16.50 5.04 17.33
CA HIS A 363 -15.11 4.62 17.21
C HIS A 363 -14.68 4.68 15.72
N PRO A 364 -14.36 5.87 15.17
CA PRO A 364 -14.08 6.04 13.75
C PRO A 364 -12.85 5.24 13.30
N TYR A 365 -11.99 4.83 14.26
CA TYR A 365 -10.71 4.17 13.97
C TYR A 365 -10.75 2.64 14.05
N THR A 366 -11.79 2.04 14.62
CA THR A 366 -11.89 0.58 14.86
C THR A 366 -11.82 -0.26 13.58
N ASN A 367 -12.25 0.30 12.45
CA ASN A 367 -12.22 -0.35 11.14
C ASN A 367 -11.07 0.13 10.23
N MET A 368 -10.20 0.97 10.73
CA MET A 368 -8.99 1.42 10.03
C MET A 368 -7.85 0.46 10.35
N ILE A 369 -6.86 0.38 9.45
CA ILE A 369 -5.64 -0.39 9.69
C ILE A 369 -4.83 0.29 10.80
N TYR A 370 -4.80 1.61 10.78
CA TYR A 370 -4.21 2.48 11.80
C TYR A 370 -4.83 3.88 11.71
N ARG A 371 -4.74 4.62 12.80
CA ARG A 371 -5.05 6.04 12.84
C ARG A 371 -3.79 6.83 12.47
N LYS A 372 -3.91 7.70 11.49
CA LYS A 372 -2.90 8.70 11.19
C LYS A 372 -2.84 9.74 12.29
N GLY A 373 -1.71 10.33 12.50
CA GLY A 373 -1.49 11.38 13.49
C GLY A 373 -0.09 11.30 14.04
N ARG A 374 0.29 12.29 14.82
CA ARG A 374 1.59 12.36 15.47
C ARG A 374 1.43 12.10 16.96
N LEU A 375 2.36 11.33 17.52
CA LEU A 375 2.53 11.30 18.94
C LEU A 375 2.90 12.73 19.38
N ARG A 376 2.07 13.34 20.23
CA ARG A 376 2.47 14.57 20.92
C ARG A 376 3.32 14.15 22.10
N PRO A 377 4.61 14.50 22.15
CA PRO A 377 5.43 14.20 23.31
C PRO A 377 4.79 14.82 24.54
N HIS A 378 4.70 14.07 25.63
CA HIS A 378 4.34 14.64 26.92
C HIS A 378 5.36 15.73 27.29
N GLY A 379 4.86 16.94 27.41
CA GLY A 379 5.43 18.14 28.00
C GLY A 379 6.95 18.30 27.98
N SER A 380 7.41 19.35 27.32
CA SER A 380 8.63 20.13 27.60
C SER A 380 9.99 19.70 27.05
N GLN A 381 10.20 18.52 26.46
CA GLN A 381 11.55 18.18 25.95
C GLN A 381 11.76 18.35 24.44
N LEU A 382 10.74 18.53 23.62
CA LEU A 382 10.88 18.71 22.17
C LEU A 382 10.91 20.16 21.68
N GLN A 383 10.68 21.14 22.54
CA GLN A 383 10.89 22.57 22.20
C GLN A 383 12.38 22.89 21.94
N SER A 384 13.32 22.06 22.39
CA SER A 384 14.76 22.26 22.17
C SER A 384 15.29 21.65 20.87
N MET A 385 14.61 20.69 20.27
CA MET A 385 15.07 20.06 19.01
C MET A 385 14.60 20.76 17.74
N THR A 386 13.44 21.41 17.75
CA THR A 386 12.91 22.18 16.62
C THR A 386 13.59 23.53 16.40
N LEU A 387 14.34 24.04 17.38
CA LEU A 387 15.05 25.33 17.29
C LEU A 387 16.48 25.20 16.73
N ASN A 388 17.04 23.98 16.62
CA ASN A 388 18.40 23.78 16.11
C ASN A 388 18.49 23.46 14.60
N THR A 389 17.39 23.21 13.92
CA THR A 389 17.36 22.98 12.45
C THR A 389 17.10 24.26 11.64
N GLN A 390 16.94 25.42 12.29
CA GLN A 390 16.81 26.72 11.60
C GLN A 390 18.06 27.61 11.69
N LYS A 391 19.19 27.07 12.19
CA LYS A 391 20.48 27.80 12.23
C LYS A 391 21.63 26.89 11.81
N GLN A 392 21.60 26.42 10.58
CA GLN A 392 22.82 26.07 9.80
C GLN A 392 22.49 26.21 8.32
#